data_3cc504d93f153a0a235ad6221e9c82b4
#
_entry.id   3cc504d93f153a0a235ad6221e9c82b4
#
_cell.length_a   1.000
_cell.length_b   1.000
_cell.length_c   1.000
_cell.angle_alpha   90.00
_cell.angle_beta   90.00
_cell.angle_gamma   90.00
#
_symmetry.space_group_name_H-M   'P 1'
#
loop_
_entity.id
_entity.type
_entity.pdbx_description
1 polymer ?
#
loop_
_entity_poly.entity_id
_entity_poly.type
_entity_poly.pdbx_seq_one_letter_code
_entity_poly.pdbx_strand_id
1 'polypeptide(L)'
;LTGDLLTGWLPWASPRAGADREWNAPTLDEQVLLFSPSGQTANGVVLTGLFSDLIPPNGDRDALHRTTYRDGAVIEYDSAAHHLRAVLPAGGTTELISDGGIRIVGDITHQGDYIQTGNQTVTGKVTVSVDVIAKGISLVGHTHGGVMPGGATTGKPQ
;
A
#
# COMPACT_ATOMS: atom_id res chain seq x y z
N LEU A 1 -16.77 30.65 -1.68
CA LEU A 1 -17.48 31.52 -2.62
C LEU A 1 -17.84 32.83 -1.94
N THR A 2 -17.60 33.94 -2.60
CA THR A 2 -17.96 35.26 -2.11
C THR A 2 -19.44 35.51 -2.43
N GLY A 3 -20.30 35.41 -1.42
CA GLY A 3 -21.76 35.63 -1.58
C GLY A 3 -22.49 34.48 -2.29
N ASP A 4 -23.57 34.80 -2.96
CA ASP A 4 -24.51 33.86 -3.60
C ASP A 4 -24.12 33.48 -5.03
N LEU A 5 -22.83 33.61 -5.42
CA LEU A 5 -22.39 33.29 -6.77
C LEU A 5 -22.45 31.78 -7.01
N LEU A 6 -23.34 31.36 -7.90
CA LEU A 6 -23.40 30.00 -8.42
C LEU A 6 -22.82 29.98 -9.83
N THR A 7 -21.97 29.01 -10.13
CA THR A 7 -21.47 28.73 -11.47
C THR A 7 -22.13 27.46 -12.02
N GLY A 8 -22.12 27.28 -13.35
CA GLY A 8 -22.34 25.98 -13.94
C GLY A 8 -21.18 25.01 -13.65
N TRP A 9 -21.18 23.86 -14.31
CA TRP A 9 -20.06 22.91 -14.24
C TRP A 9 -18.81 23.53 -14.85
N LEU A 10 -17.70 23.54 -14.10
CA LEU A 10 -16.43 24.07 -14.50
C LEU A 10 -15.38 22.96 -14.51
N PRO A 11 -14.38 23.01 -15.42
CA PRO A 11 -13.24 22.11 -15.35
C PRO A 11 -12.38 22.43 -14.12
N TRP A 12 -11.72 21.39 -13.59
CA TRP A 12 -10.70 21.57 -12.54
C TRP A 12 -9.30 21.25 -13.05
N ALA A 13 -8.30 21.90 -12.48
CA ALA A 13 -6.90 21.61 -12.77
C ALA A 13 -6.46 20.37 -12.00
N SER A 14 -5.85 19.42 -12.70
CA SER A 14 -5.16 18.27 -12.15
C SER A 14 -3.64 18.49 -12.19
N PRO A 15 -2.83 17.93 -11.29
CA PRO A 15 -1.37 18.00 -11.36
C PRO A 15 -0.81 17.49 -12.69
N ARG A 16 -1.44 16.48 -13.30
CA ARG A 16 -1.05 15.92 -14.60
C ARG A 16 -2.28 15.61 -15.47
N ALA A 17 -2.29 16.12 -16.69
CA ALA A 17 -3.39 15.95 -17.65
C ALA A 17 -2.90 15.76 -19.10
N GLY A 18 -1.73 15.14 -19.29
CA GLY A 18 -1.15 14.80 -20.57
C GLY A 18 -1.23 13.29 -20.87
N ALA A 19 -0.16 12.72 -21.45
CA ALA A 19 -0.02 11.27 -21.58
C ALA A 19 -0.01 10.58 -20.21
N ASP A 20 0.72 11.15 -19.25
CA ASP A 20 0.58 10.83 -17.83
C ASP A 20 -0.57 11.65 -17.26
N ARG A 21 -1.45 11.00 -16.53
CA ARG A 21 -2.68 11.61 -16.01
C ARG A 21 -2.91 11.21 -14.57
N GLU A 22 -3.39 12.17 -13.78
CA GLU A 22 -3.85 11.93 -12.42
C GLU A 22 -5.34 12.22 -12.32
N TRP A 23 -6.06 11.35 -11.65
CA TRP A 23 -7.48 11.51 -11.38
C TRP A 23 -7.73 11.59 -9.87
N ASN A 24 -8.05 12.78 -9.39
CA ASN A 24 -8.50 13.04 -8.04
C ASN A 24 -9.56 14.15 -8.08
N ALA A 25 -10.81 13.75 -8.24
CA ALA A 25 -11.91 14.70 -8.41
C ALA A 25 -12.18 15.47 -7.11
N PRO A 26 -12.49 16.79 -7.20
CA PRO A 26 -12.93 17.59 -6.06
C PRO A 26 -14.14 16.95 -5.36
N THR A 27 -14.24 17.18 -4.06
CA THR A 27 -15.33 16.71 -3.21
C THR A 27 -16.29 17.83 -2.86
N LEU A 28 -17.49 17.47 -2.38
CA LEU A 28 -18.40 18.46 -1.80
C LEU A 28 -17.72 19.17 -0.63
N ASP A 29 -18.01 20.46 -0.51
CA ASP A 29 -17.49 21.34 0.56
C ASP A 29 -15.96 21.58 0.51
N GLU A 30 -15.28 21.10 -0.50
CA GLU A 30 -13.86 21.40 -0.72
C GLU A 30 -13.69 22.88 -1.11
N GLN A 31 -12.82 23.58 -0.39
CA GLN A 31 -12.47 24.96 -0.72
C GLN A 31 -11.56 24.99 -1.93
N VAL A 32 -11.93 25.80 -2.91
CA VAL A 32 -11.22 25.91 -4.18
C VAL A 32 -10.97 27.37 -4.56
N LEU A 33 -9.96 27.61 -5.38
CA LEU A 33 -9.76 28.87 -6.05
C LEU A 33 -10.37 28.84 -7.45
N LEU A 34 -11.23 29.80 -7.77
CA LEU A 34 -11.78 29.96 -9.11
C LEU A 34 -10.90 30.95 -9.89
N PHE A 35 -10.20 30.47 -10.89
CA PHE A 35 -9.48 31.29 -11.84
C PHE A 35 -10.43 31.66 -12.99
N SER A 36 -10.74 32.95 -13.12
CA SER A 36 -11.71 33.47 -14.11
C SER A 36 -11.01 34.35 -15.13
N PRO A 37 -10.63 33.84 -16.30
CA PRO A 37 -10.03 34.67 -17.35
C PRO A 37 -10.95 35.84 -17.72
N SER A 38 -10.39 37.03 -17.84
CA SER A 38 -11.13 38.27 -18.14
C SER A 38 -12.30 38.56 -17.19
N GLY A 39 -12.29 37.99 -15.98
CA GLY A 39 -13.34 38.17 -14.97
C GLY A 39 -14.64 37.41 -15.24
N GLN A 40 -14.70 36.56 -16.26
CA GLN A 40 -15.88 35.77 -16.59
C GLN A 40 -15.87 34.43 -15.84
N THR A 41 -16.67 34.32 -14.81
CA THR A 41 -16.76 33.11 -13.96
C THR A 41 -17.29 31.89 -14.71
N ALA A 42 -18.15 32.10 -15.72
CA ALA A 42 -18.70 31.01 -16.54
C ALA A 42 -17.61 30.24 -17.35
N ASN A 43 -16.48 30.87 -17.61
CA ASN A 43 -15.34 30.28 -18.32
C ASN A 43 -14.17 29.99 -17.37
N GLY A 44 -14.45 29.87 -16.09
CA GLY A 44 -13.45 29.66 -15.05
C GLY A 44 -12.86 28.27 -15.04
N VAL A 45 -11.70 28.15 -14.39
CA VAL A 45 -11.05 26.87 -14.05
C VAL A 45 -10.90 26.81 -12.54
N VAL A 46 -11.27 25.68 -11.96
CA VAL A 46 -11.16 25.40 -10.52
C VAL A 46 -9.76 24.90 -10.22
N LEU A 47 -9.10 25.52 -9.22
CA LEU A 47 -7.86 25.05 -8.61
C LEU A 47 -8.18 24.52 -7.21
N THR A 48 -7.90 23.24 -6.98
CA THR A 48 -8.11 22.53 -5.71
C THR A 48 -6.91 22.68 -4.77
N GLY A 49 -7.01 22.17 -3.56
CA GLY A 49 -5.90 22.09 -2.61
C GLY A 49 -5.83 23.25 -1.63
N LEU A 50 -6.95 23.88 -1.30
CA LEU A 50 -7.06 24.86 -0.23
C LEU A 50 -7.67 24.21 1.00
N PHE A 51 -6.93 24.22 2.11
CA PHE A 51 -7.48 23.83 3.41
C PHE A 51 -8.49 24.86 3.91
N SER A 52 -9.45 24.39 4.69
CA SER A 52 -10.48 25.22 5.31
C SER A 52 -10.74 24.76 6.74
N ASP A 53 -11.52 25.53 7.49
CA ASP A 53 -11.94 25.13 8.85
C ASP A 53 -12.77 23.85 8.85
N LEU A 54 -13.49 23.57 7.76
CA LEU A 54 -14.28 22.35 7.59
C LEU A 54 -13.40 21.15 7.19
N ILE A 55 -12.37 21.38 6.37
CA ILE A 55 -11.43 20.36 5.91
C ILE A 55 -10.01 20.86 6.23
N PRO A 56 -9.55 20.67 7.48
CA PRO A 56 -8.26 21.17 7.92
C PRO A 56 -7.09 20.35 7.37
N PRO A 57 -5.84 20.85 7.48
CA PRO A 57 -4.64 20.10 7.16
C PRO A 57 -4.59 18.74 7.86
N ASN A 58 -4.12 17.73 7.15
CA ASN A 58 -3.97 16.36 7.64
C ASN A 58 -2.55 16.02 8.12
N GLY A 59 -1.74 17.01 8.41
CA GLY A 59 -0.37 16.89 8.92
C GLY A 59 -0.03 17.99 9.91
N ASP A 60 1.01 17.77 10.72
CA ASP A 60 1.40 18.61 11.85
C ASP A 60 2.90 18.96 11.88
N ARG A 61 3.67 18.53 10.89
CA ARG A 61 5.13 18.74 10.82
C ARG A 61 5.68 18.76 9.40
N ASP A 62 6.78 19.46 9.20
CA ASP A 62 7.41 19.72 7.90
C ASP A 62 7.96 18.46 7.22
N ALA A 63 8.41 17.48 8.01
CA ALA A 63 8.99 16.24 7.50
C ALA A 63 7.95 15.26 6.92
N LEU A 64 6.66 15.51 7.11
CA LEU A 64 5.59 14.61 6.75
C LEU A 64 4.99 14.97 5.39
N HIS A 65 5.03 14.02 4.47
CA HIS A 65 4.23 14.02 3.25
C HIS A 65 3.14 12.96 3.36
N ARG A 66 1.86 13.37 3.42
CA ARG A 66 0.73 12.48 3.69
C ARG A 66 -0.43 12.69 2.71
N THR A 67 -0.96 11.61 2.23
CA THR A 67 -2.26 11.55 1.56
C THR A 67 -3.24 10.78 2.43
N THR A 68 -4.37 11.41 2.76
CA THR A 68 -5.49 10.77 3.46
C THR A 68 -6.65 10.63 2.47
N TYR A 69 -7.19 9.43 2.35
CA TYR A 69 -8.31 9.14 1.48
C TYR A 69 -9.62 9.23 2.26
N ARG A 70 -10.74 9.41 1.53
CA ARG A 70 -12.07 9.61 2.12
C ARG A 70 -12.61 8.43 2.95
N ASP A 71 -12.07 7.24 2.74
CA ASP A 71 -12.37 6.01 3.50
C ASP A 71 -11.46 5.81 4.72
N GLY A 72 -10.55 6.75 4.97
CA GLY A 72 -9.58 6.71 6.06
C GLY A 72 -8.26 6.01 5.71
N ALA A 73 -8.06 5.54 4.47
CA ALA A 73 -6.75 5.05 4.06
C ALA A 73 -5.71 6.17 4.10
N VAL A 74 -4.47 5.83 4.46
CA VAL A 74 -3.35 6.78 4.56
C VAL A 74 -2.13 6.21 3.86
N ILE A 75 -1.52 7.03 3.01
CA ILE A 75 -0.17 6.81 2.48
C ILE A 75 0.69 7.98 2.92
N GLU A 76 1.80 7.70 3.58
CA GLU A 76 2.68 8.74 4.10
C GLU A 76 4.15 8.38 4.02
N TYR A 77 4.98 9.39 3.90
CA TYR A 77 6.43 9.30 4.06
C TYR A 77 6.88 10.35 5.07
N ASP A 78 7.57 9.91 6.11
CA ASP A 78 8.21 10.77 7.10
C ASP A 78 9.71 10.81 6.79
N SER A 79 10.19 11.95 6.31
CA SER A 79 11.58 12.12 5.92
C SER A 79 12.55 12.21 7.11
N ALA A 80 12.07 12.59 8.30
CA ALA A 80 12.88 12.59 9.51
C ALA A 80 13.09 11.17 10.07
N ALA A 81 12.07 10.33 9.98
CA ALA A 81 12.11 8.93 10.40
C ALA A 81 12.56 7.98 9.27
N HIS A 82 12.70 8.45 8.03
CA HIS A 82 12.94 7.64 6.83
C HIS A 82 11.92 6.50 6.67
N HIS A 83 10.65 6.77 6.98
CA HIS A 83 9.60 5.78 7.09
C HIS A 83 8.49 5.99 6.07
N LEU A 84 8.31 5.02 5.17
CA LEU A 84 7.16 4.91 4.28
C LEU A 84 6.11 4.01 4.91
N ARG A 85 4.87 4.49 4.99
CA ARG A 85 3.75 3.78 5.59
C ARG A 85 2.52 3.84 4.70
N ALA A 86 1.87 2.70 4.51
CA ALA A 86 0.56 2.60 3.88
C ALA A 86 -0.38 1.86 4.85
N VAL A 87 -1.52 2.45 5.17
CA VAL A 87 -2.54 1.86 6.04
C VAL A 87 -3.87 1.93 5.31
N LEU A 88 -4.49 0.78 5.16
CA LEU A 88 -5.81 0.63 4.57
C LEU A 88 -6.84 0.38 5.68
N PRO A 89 -8.10 0.78 5.50
CA PRO A 89 -9.17 0.47 6.44
C PRO A 89 -9.42 -1.05 6.50
N ALA A 90 -10.19 -1.48 7.49
CA ALA A 90 -10.56 -2.88 7.66
C ALA A 90 -11.21 -3.44 6.39
N GLY A 91 -10.74 -4.58 5.92
CA GLY A 91 -11.16 -5.20 4.66
C GLY A 91 -10.46 -4.64 3.41
N GLY A 92 -9.60 -3.63 3.55
CA GLY A 92 -8.77 -3.12 2.46
C GLY A 92 -7.76 -4.16 1.97
N THR A 93 -7.49 -4.17 0.68
CA THR A 93 -6.55 -5.11 0.03
C THR A 93 -5.44 -4.35 -0.69
N THR A 94 -4.27 -4.96 -0.80
CA THR A 94 -3.16 -4.47 -1.61
C THR A 94 -2.84 -5.48 -2.69
N GLU A 95 -2.75 -5.04 -3.94
CA GLU A 95 -2.37 -5.86 -5.07
C GLU A 95 -1.17 -5.24 -5.79
N LEU A 96 -0.15 -6.05 -6.06
CA LEU A 96 1.01 -5.68 -6.85
C LEU A 96 1.15 -6.66 -8.01
N ILE A 97 0.95 -6.19 -9.24
CA ILE A 97 1.09 -6.99 -10.46
C ILE A 97 2.30 -6.48 -11.23
N SER A 98 3.27 -7.37 -11.49
CA SER A 98 4.48 -7.04 -12.24
C SER A 98 4.98 -8.26 -13.00
N ASP A 99 4.81 -8.27 -14.30
CA ASP A 99 5.27 -9.37 -15.18
C ASP A 99 6.80 -9.54 -15.16
N GLY A 100 7.53 -8.46 -14.92
CA GLY A 100 8.99 -8.46 -14.78
C GLY A 100 9.50 -8.89 -13.39
N GLY A 101 8.58 -9.19 -12.45
CA GLY A 101 8.90 -9.59 -11.08
C GLY A 101 9.07 -8.42 -10.11
N ILE A 102 9.18 -8.75 -8.83
CA ILE A 102 9.36 -7.82 -7.72
C ILE A 102 10.68 -8.16 -7.01
N ARG A 103 11.54 -7.16 -6.80
CA ARG A 103 12.78 -7.30 -6.03
C ARG A 103 12.63 -6.56 -4.70
N ILE A 104 12.77 -7.29 -3.60
CA ILE A 104 12.77 -6.73 -2.24
C ILE A 104 14.15 -6.92 -1.64
N VAL A 105 14.70 -5.88 -1.04
CA VAL A 105 16.01 -5.91 -0.36
C VAL A 105 15.82 -5.40 1.06
N GLY A 106 16.16 -6.22 2.03
CA GLY A 106 15.98 -5.97 3.44
C GLY A 106 15.23 -7.11 4.13
N ASP A 107 15.05 -6.99 5.42
CA ASP A 107 14.30 -7.98 6.20
C ASP A 107 12.79 -7.83 5.93
N ILE A 108 12.10 -8.96 5.89
CA ILE A 108 10.65 -9.01 5.70
C ILE A 108 10.02 -9.62 6.95
N THR A 109 9.10 -8.89 7.57
CA THR A 109 8.20 -9.44 8.58
C THR A 109 6.83 -9.64 7.94
N HIS A 110 6.37 -10.90 7.90
CA HIS A 110 5.05 -11.27 7.42
C HIS A 110 4.22 -11.89 8.56
N GLN A 111 2.99 -11.41 8.72
CA GLN A 111 2.03 -11.96 9.68
C GLN A 111 0.77 -12.38 8.92
N GLY A 112 0.42 -13.66 9.03
CA GLY A 112 -0.68 -14.29 8.31
C GLY A 112 -0.21 -15.45 7.44
N ASP A 113 -1.09 -15.98 6.61
CA ASP A 113 -0.78 -17.08 5.73
C ASP A 113 0.02 -16.59 4.51
N TYR A 114 0.99 -17.39 4.06
CA TYR A 114 1.76 -17.15 2.85
C TYR A 114 1.47 -18.26 1.84
N ILE A 115 0.90 -17.90 0.69
CA ILE A 115 0.61 -18.82 -0.40
C ILE A 115 1.53 -18.49 -1.56
N GLN A 116 2.34 -19.45 -2.01
CA GLN A 116 3.24 -19.33 -3.13
C GLN A 116 2.94 -20.38 -4.19
N THR A 117 2.81 -19.97 -5.43
CA THR A 117 2.79 -20.85 -6.60
C THR A 117 4.14 -20.76 -7.30
N GLY A 118 4.82 -21.86 -7.47
CA GLY A 118 6.16 -21.92 -8.07
C GLY A 118 7.24 -22.36 -7.10
N ASN A 119 8.49 -22.25 -7.50
CA ASN A 119 9.63 -22.73 -6.74
C ASN A 119 10.10 -21.69 -5.72
N GLN A 120 10.60 -22.16 -4.59
CA GLN A 120 11.29 -21.35 -3.59
C GLN A 120 12.75 -21.82 -3.47
N THR A 121 13.70 -20.88 -3.48
CA THR A 121 15.10 -21.14 -3.18
C THR A 121 15.50 -20.37 -1.94
N VAL A 122 16.04 -21.07 -0.93
CA VAL A 122 16.49 -20.48 0.33
C VAL A 122 17.97 -20.81 0.52
N THR A 123 18.80 -19.78 0.63
CA THR A 123 20.26 -19.95 0.86
C THR A 123 20.62 -19.93 2.35
N GLY A 124 19.68 -19.59 3.22
CA GLY A 124 19.83 -19.56 4.67
C GLY A 124 19.18 -20.74 5.37
N LYS A 125 18.91 -20.59 6.67
CA LYS A 125 18.19 -21.56 7.47
C LYS A 125 16.68 -21.29 7.42
N VAL A 126 15.92 -22.40 7.41
CA VAL A 126 14.47 -22.34 7.65
C VAL A 126 14.22 -22.94 9.04
N THR A 127 13.61 -22.18 9.93
CA THR A 127 13.19 -22.64 11.25
C THR A 127 11.68 -22.69 11.29
N VAL A 128 11.13 -23.85 11.59
CA VAL A 128 9.69 -24.08 11.66
C VAL A 128 9.33 -24.55 13.06
N SER A 129 8.37 -23.90 13.70
CA SER A 129 8.00 -24.18 15.09
C SER A 129 7.03 -25.35 15.25
N VAL A 130 6.31 -25.73 14.18
CA VAL A 130 5.30 -26.78 14.23
C VAL A 130 5.72 -27.99 13.38
N ASP A 131 5.57 -27.88 12.06
CA ASP A 131 5.90 -29.00 11.15
C ASP A 131 6.11 -28.50 9.71
N VAL A 132 6.79 -29.30 8.92
CA VAL A 132 6.86 -29.19 7.45
C VAL A 132 6.23 -30.43 6.85
N ILE A 133 5.19 -30.26 6.05
CA ILE A 133 4.49 -31.35 5.38
C ILE A 133 4.81 -31.32 3.88
N ALA A 134 5.41 -32.39 3.38
CA ALA A 134 5.70 -32.58 1.96
C ALA A 134 4.92 -33.78 1.43
N LYS A 135 3.97 -33.55 0.47
CA LYS A 135 3.09 -34.60 -0.07
C LYS A 135 2.39 -35.44 1.00
N GLY A 136 1.97 -34.80 2.10
CA GLY A 136 1.31 -35.51 3.21
C GLY A 136 2.24 -36.18 4.20
N ILE A 137 3.57 -36.12 4.01
CA ILE A 137 4.56 -36.68 4.94
C ILE A 137 5.05 -35.56 5.87
N SER A 138 4.84 -35.73 7.18
CA SER A 138 5.34 -34.86 8.24
C SER A 138 6.85 -35.05 8.44
N LEU A 139 7.62 -33.98 8.52
CA LEU A 139 9.04 -34.04 8.85
C LEU A 139 9.24 -34.46 10.32
N VAL A 140 8.34 -34.07 11.20
CA VAL A 140 8.43 -34.32 12.64
C VAL A 140 7.87 -35.71 13.04
N GLY A 141 6.79 -36.15 12.39
CA GLY A 141 6.02 -37.32 12.79
C GLY A 141 6.10 -38.54 11.87
N HIS A 142 6.92 -38.53 10.79
CA HIS A 142 7.01 -39.70 9.91
C HIS A 142 7.83 -40.84 10.52
N THR A 143 7.48 -42.06 10.17
CA THR A 143 8.17 -43.27 10.59
C THR A 143 8.64 -44.09 9.38
N HIS A 144 9.72 -44.83 9.55
CA HIS A 144 10.24 -45.76 8.54
C HIS A 144 9.88 -47.20 8.92
N GLY A 145 9.22 -47.92 8.00
CA GLY A 145 8.95 -49.34 8.15
C GLY A 145 10.18 -50.20 7.83
N GLY A 146 10.27 -51.38 8.40
CA GLY A 146 11.34 -52.37 8.11
C GLY A 146 12.68 -52.08 8.80
N VAL A 147 12.72 -51.16 9.77
CA VAL A 147 13.91 -50.85 10.57
C VAL A 147 13.83 -51.50 11.93
N MET A 148 14.86 -52.26 12.33
CA MET A 148 14.94 -52.77 13.70
C MET A 148 15.38 -51.66 14.67
N PRO A 149 14.73 -51.51 15.84
CA PRO A 149 15.16 -50.55 16.86
C PRO A 149 16.58 -50.87 17.33
N GLY A 150 17.46 -49.92 17.37
CA GLY A 150 18.82 -50.05 17.87
C GLY A 150 19.27 -48.75 18.59
N GLY A 151 20.27 -48.89 19.50
CA GLY A 151 20.83 -47.74 20.23
C GLY A 151 21.83 -46.88 19.46
N ALA A 152 22.09 -47.18 18.18
CA ALA A 152 22.98 -46.43 17.34
C ALA A 152 22.21 -45.39 16.48
N THR A 153 22.82 -44.24 16.24
CA THR A 153 22.28 -43.22 15.32
C THR A 153 22.81 -43.43 13.90
N THR A 154 22.01 -43.14 12.92
CA THR A 154 22.46 -43.08 11.52
C THR A 154 23.50 -41.98 11.33
N GLY A 155 24.38 -42.14 10.35
CA GLY A 155 25.26 -41.07 9.90
C GLY A 155 24.48 -39.83 9.40
N LYS A 156 25.15 -38.69 9.27
CA LYS A 156 24.53 -37.49 8.69
C LYS A 156 24.09 -37.75 7.25
N PRO A 157 22.98 -37.16 6.80
CA PRO A 157 22.62 -37.16 5.39
C PRO A 157 23.79 -36.61 4.55
N GLN A 158 24.08 -37.24 3.43
CA GLN A 158 25.07 -36.77 2.45
C GLN A 158 24.43 -35.89 1.41
#